data_cb7735e2bb2a761a4234653d16b18c7e
#
_entry.id   cb7735e2bb2a761a4234653d16b18c7e
#
_cell.length_a   1.000
_cell.length_b   1.000
_cell.length_c   1.000
_cell.angle_alpha   90.00
_cell.angle_beta   90.00
_cell.angle_gamma   90.00
#
_symmetry.space_group_name_H-M   'P 1'
#
loop_
_entity.id
_entity.type
_entity.pdbx_description
1 polymer ?
#
loop_
_entity_poly.entity_id
_entity_poly.type
_entity_poly.pdbx_seq_one_letter_code
_entity_poly.pdbx_strand_id
1 'polypeptide(L)'
;MTERRVSVKTAAVPDFSAARVAGIAVLVSLFSFIYYVRHSDLLLYGDAIAHINIARRVFDSETPGLLQLGTVWLPLPHLLLIPFIWSNAMWQNGTGGSIPSMIAYVFGVVGIFRLVRGMLQADLSKGAGKEAGAKPAASVGAWAAAFAYAANPNLIYMQATAMTESVYLALFIWAVVYFAEFLRALKERALKENNRRKNEHTDEPESGPDGRASGPRERASSPGGANQLSPALQRGVGQEELSKSRRDDPVLAHTLTRCGWCLAGAELTRYDGWFLAGVTGTAVAVIALRSWQNRTLRRVAAKFLLGIAVVPVLWLVYNGAVYGNALDFANGPYSAKAIEKRVGAPNPALHHAGVAAIYFLKSAQLNMANGNWGRFWLAAAFVALVIGAWKLRAQSALLLLLWVPLVFYAFSIAYGSVPLHVYTWWPFATFNQRYGLQLLPMFAVSTGVLAASVFLLGARGRHKGKVVAVILALVVGSYASVWKAEPQCLAEARRNWVMRNPLNSAVQRVLARLPRNSRFLMDISEHVGVMEQAGIPLRQVVNNENHRVWKRPSDPEGLWERALADPPRYVDFVIAFDGDAVDQGANLTNLTELIEIHATGQPHARIYAARSAPNQSR
;
A
#
# COMPACT_ATOMS: atom_id res chain seq x y z
N MET A 1 31.75 -40.90 -38.07
CA MET A 1 30.67 -39.91 -38.30
C MET A 1 29.93 -39.70 -37.00
N THR A 2 30.27 -38.66 -36.29
CA THR A 2 29.71 -38.31 -34.96
C THR A 2 28.88 -37.04 -35.13
N GLU A 3 27.56 -37.21 -35.13
CA GLU A 3 26.62 -36.09 -35.22
C GLU A 3 26.72 -35.18 -33.97
N ARG A 4 27.24 -33.96 -34.13
CA ARG A 4 27.11 -32.89 -33.20
C ARG A 4 25.67 -32.43 -33.21
N ARG A 5 24.86 -32.81 -32.20
CA ARG A 5 23.59 -32.15 -31.92
C ARG A 5 23.84 -30.71 -31.50
N VAL A 6 23.69 -29.80 -32.42
CA VAL A 6 23.62 -28.37 -32.16
C VAL A 6 22.30 -28.11 -31.41
N SER A 7 22.38 -27.85 -30.11
CA SER A 7 21.26 -27.38 -29.32
C SER A 7 20.95 -25.95 -29.77
N VAL A 8 19.96 -25.83 -30.68
CA VAL A 8 19.36 -24.55 -31.02
C VAL A 8 18.62 -24.06 -29.75
N LYS A 9 19.19 -23.09 -29.05
CA LYS A 9 18.46 -22.31 -28.05
C LYS A 9 17.35 -21.58 -28.79
N THR A 10 16.14 -22.13 -28.80
CA THR A 10 14.94 -21.41 -29.19
C THR A 10 14.87 -20.14 -28.34
N ALA A 11 15.01 -18.98 -28.97
CA ALA A 11 14.81 -17.69 -28.34
C ALA A 11 13.42 -17.70 -27.69
N ALA A 12 13.38 -17.52 -26.37
CA ALA A 12 12.13 -17.46 -25.63
C ALA A 12 11.29 -16.32 -26.19
N VAL A 13 10.12 -16.63 -26.72
CA VAL A 13 9.15 -15.63 -27.20
C VAL A 13 8.87 -14.67 -26.04
N PRO A 14 9.01 -13.34 -26.25
CA PRO A 14 8.76 -12.37 -25.19
C PRO A 14 7.35 -12.53 -24.65
N ASP A 15 7.23 -12.59 -23.31
CA ASP A 15 5.95 -12.75 -22.65
C ASP A 15 5.27 -11.40 -22.43
N PHE A 16 4.45 -10.98 -23.36
CA PHE A 16 3.70 -9.73 -23.33
C PHE A 16 2.49 -9.73 -22.37
N SER A 17 2.25 -10.80 -21.59
CA SER A 17 1.06 -10.89 -20.74
C SER A 17 1.01 -9.78 -19.69
N ALA A 18 2.13 -9.43 -19.06
CA ALA A 18 2.19 -8.35 -18.06
C ALA A 18 1.90 -6.98 -18.71
N ALA A 19 2.40 -6.73 -19.92
CA ALA A 19 2.13 -5.50 -20.66
C ALA A 19 0.64 -5.38 -21.03
N ARG A 20 -0.02 -6.50 -21.43
CA ARG A 20 -1.46 -6.51 -21.70
C ARG A 20 -2.28 -6.22 -20.44
N VAL A 21 -1.92 -6.82 -19.31
CA VAL A 21 -2.56 -6.53 -18.01
C VAL A 21 -2.41 -5.06 -17.64
N ALA A 22 -1.19 -4.49 -17.79
CA ALA A 22 -0.94 -3.07 -17.54
C ALA A 22 -1.79 -2.18 -18.46
N GLY A 23 -1.86 -2.48 -19.76
CA GLY A 23 -2.67 -1.73 -20.72
C GLY A 23 -4.15 -1.72 -20.36
N ILE A 24 -4.72 -2.88 -20.00
CA ILE A 24 -6.11 -2.99 -19.55
C ILE A 24 -6.32 -2.18 -18.25
N ALA A 25 -5.40 -2.28 -17.29
CA ALA A 25 -5.49 -1.53 -16.03
C ALA A 25 -5.44 0.00 -16.26
N VAL A 26 -4.59 0.46 -17.19
CA VAL A 26 -4.53 1.88 -17.58
C VAL A 26 -5.87 2.33 -18.17
N LEU A 27 -6.46 1.55 -19.09
CA LEU A 27 -7.76 1.88 -19.68
C LEU A 27 -8.86 1.96 -18.61
N VAL A 28 -8.96 0.96 -17.71
CA VAL A 28 -9.93 0.98 -16.61
C VAL A 28 -9.71 2.21 -15.71
N SER A 29 -8.46 2.51 -15.38
CA SER A 29 -8.11 3.67 -14.55
C SER A 29 -8.53 4.99 -15.20
N LEU A 30 -8.22 5.19 -16.49
CA LEU A 30 -8.57 6.41 -17.22
C LEU A 30 -10.09 6.57 -17.38
N PHE A 31 -10.82 5.51 -17.74
CA PHE A 31 -12.28 5.57 -17.86
C PHE A 31 -12.94 5.91 -16.52
N SER A 32 -12.51 5.27 -15.43
CA SER A 32 -13.04 5.55 -14.09
C SER A 32 -12.72 6.98 -13.66
N PHE A 33 -11.49 7.44 -13.90
CA PHE A 33 -11.09 8.82 -13.58
C PHE A 33 -11.97 9.83 -14.33
N ILE A 34 -12.14 9.68 -15.65
CA ILE A 34 -13.01 10.56 -16.44
C ILE A 34 -14.44 10.54 -15.93
N TYR A 35 -14.95 9.36 -15.54
CA TYR A 35 -16.28 9.24 -14.95
C TYR A 35 -16.42 10.07 -13.68
N TYR A 36 -15.50 9.89 -12.69
CA TYR A 36 -15.57 10.58 -11.42
C TYR A 36 -15.27 12.09 -11.51
N VAL A 37 -14.40 12.50 -12.44
CA VAL A 37 -14.18 13.93 -12.74
C VAL A 37 -15.50 14.57 -13.22
N ARG A 38 -16.20 13.93 -14.16
CA ARG A 38 -17.47 14.45 -14.69
C ARG A 38 -18.60 14.54 -13.66
N HIS A 39 -18.56 13.70 -12.61
CA HIS A 39 -19.52 13.72 -11.53
C HIS A 39 -19.07 14.56 -10.34
N SER A 40 -17.89 15.18 -10.39
CA SER A 40 -17.30 15.95 -9.28
C SER A 40 -17.07 15.12 -8.00
N ASP A 41 -16.77 13.82 -8.15
CA ASP A 41 -16.68 12.86 -7.05
C ASP A 41 -15.24 12.72 -6.49
N LEU A 42 -14.23 13.51 -6.96
CA LEU A 42 -12.83 13.35 -6.56
C LEU A 42 -12.56 13.82 -5.12
N LEU A 43 -13.24 14.88 -4.68
CA LEU A 43 -13.01 15.57 -3.40
C LEU A 43 -14.12 15.30 -2.37
N LEU A 44 -14.83 14.19 -2.50
CA LEU A 44 -15.90 13.86 -1.56
C LEU A 44 -15.39 13.50 -0.15
N TYR A 45 -14.23 12.83 -0.05
CA TYR A 45 -13.59 12.56 1.24
C TYR A 45 -12.88 13.81 1.79
N GLY A 46 -13.10 14.11 3.07
CA GLY A 46 -12.34 15.13 3.80
C GLY A 46 -10.84 14.82 3.85
N ASP A 47 -10.51 13.54 4.04
CA ASP A 47 -9.12 13.09 4.06
C ASP A 47 -8.42 13.34 2.72
N ALA A 48 -9.11 13.17 1.57
CA ALA A 48 -8.53 13.48 0.25
C ALA A 48 -8.20 14.96 0.11
N ILE A 49 -9.09 15.86 0.57
CA ILE A 49 -8.85 17.30 0.62
C ILE A 49 -7.68 17.60 1.56
N ALA A 50 -7.65 16.99 2.74
CA ALA A 50 -6.56 17.19 3.70
C ALA A 50 -5.20 16.75 3.14
N HIS A 51 -5.11 15.59 2.48
CA HIS A 51 -3.88 15.11 1.84
C HIS A 51 -3.35 16.07 0.77
N ILE A 52 -4.23 16.58 -0.10
CA ILE A 52 -3.86 17.56 -1.13
C ILE A 52 -3.34 18.83 -0.49
N ASN A 53 -4.01 19.34 0.56
CA ASN A 53 -3.65 20.60 1.20
C ASN A 53 -2.39 20.48 2.06
N ILE A 54 -2.15 19.36 2.73
CA ILE A 54 -0.87 19.08 3.41
C ILE A 54 0.27 19.13 2.40
N ALA A 55 0.12 18.46 1.26
CA ALA A 55 1.12 18.50 0.20
C ALA A 55 1.31 19.91 -0.38
N ARG A 56 0.22 20.67 -0.54
CA ARG A 56 0.25 22.05 -1.03
C ARG A 56 0.99 22.99 -0.08
N ARG A 57 0.80 22.87 1.23
CA ARG A 57 1.49 23.68 2.25
C ARG A 57 3.00 23.59 2.19
N VAL A 58 3.56 22.48 1.69
CA VAL A 58 5.02 22.30 1.58
C VAL A 58 5.66 23.42 0.75
N PHE A 59 4.97 24.00 -0.24
CA PHE A 59 5.49 25.05 -1.10
C PHE A 59 4.59 26.29 -1.18
N ASP A 60 3.36 26.22 -0.70
CA ASP A 60 2.38 27.31 -0.70
C ASP A 60 1.78 27.47 0.70
N SER A 61 2.57 28.02 1.62
CA SER A 61 2.16 28.36 2.97
C SER A 61 2.96 29.57 3.45
N GLU A 62 2.59 30.16 4.58
CA GLU A 62 3.31 31.27 5.22
C GLU A 62 4.74 30.84 5.60
N THR A 63 4.94 29.57 5.98
CA THR A 63 6.24 28.98 6.33
C THR A 63 6.48 27.70 5.51
N PRO A 64 6.81 27.80 4.21
CA PRO A 64 6.94 26.63 3.34
C PRO A 64 8.12 25.75 3.76
N GLY A 65 7.97 24.44 3.55
CA GLY A 65 9.00 23.44 3.84
C GLY A 65 8.43 22.08 4.24
N LEU A 66 9.31 21.09 4.40
CA LEU A 66 8.93 19.72 4.76
C LEU A 66 8.29 19.62 6.16
N LEU A 67 8.50 20.62 7.00
CA LEU A 67 7.89 20.68 8.34
C LEU A 67 6.37 20.89 8.28
N GLN A 68 5.82 21.26 7.13
CA GLN A 68 4.37 21.37 6.87
C GLN A 68 3.68 20.02 6.62
N LEU A 69 4.42 18.90 6.59
CA LEU A 69 3.86 17.55 6.36
C LEU A 69 2.93 17.06 7.47
N GLY A 70 2.96 17.70 8.64
CA GLY A 70 2.11 17.31 9.77
C GLY A 70 2.64 16.09 10.51
N THR A 71 1.84 15.55 11.44
CA THR A 71 2.23 14.47 12.35
C THR A 71 1.39 13.21 12.21
N VAL A 72 0.09 13.32 11.93
CA VAL A 72 -0.86 12.19 12.00
C VAL A 72 -0.70 11.25 10.82
N TRP A 73 -0.55 11.81 9.62
CA TRP A 73 -0.37 11.04 8.40
C TRP A 73 1.08 10.95 7.98
N LEU A 74 1.49 9.79 7.53
CA LEU A 74 2.84 9.51 7.08
C LEU A 74 3.17 10.23 5.76
N PRO A 75 4.43 10.61 5.50
CA PRO A 75 4.77 11.67 4.55
C PRO A 75 4.71 11.26 3.07
N LEU A 76 4.86 9.97 2.73
CA LEU A 76 5.04 9.55 1.34
C LEU A 76 3.86 9.93 0.42
N PRO A 77 2.59 9.76 0.80
CA PRO A 77 1.47 10.17 -0.06
C PRO A 77 1.55 11.66 -0.40
N HIS A 78 1.83 12.51 0.58
CA HIS A 78 1.92 13.96 0.38
C HIS A 78 3.08 14.33 -0.55
N LEU A 79 4.24 13.71 -0.39
CA LEU A 79 5.40 13.93 -1.26
C LEU A 79 5.12 13.52 -2.72
N LEU A 80 4.37 12.43 -2.92
CA LEU A 80 3.96 11.98 -4.25
C LEU A 80 2.95 12.92 -4.92
N LEU A 81 2.17 13.68 -4.15
CA LEU A 81 1.20 14.64 -4.66
C LEU A 81 1.83 15.94 -5.16
N ILE A 82 2.94 16.40 -4.55
CA ILE A 82 3.55 17.73 -4.81
C ILE A 82 3.71 18.05 -6.29
N PRO A 83 4.28 17.18 -7.16
CA PRO A 83 4.50 17.50 -8.57
C PRO A 83 3.20 17.78 -9.34
N PHE A 84 2.09 17.19 -8.93
CA PHE A 84 0.82 17.21 -9.65
C PHE A 84 -0.13 18.31 -9.18
N ILE A 85 0.06 18.83 -7.96
CA ILE A 85 -0.76 19.90 -7.38
C ILE A 85 -0.07 21.27 -7.45
N TRP A 86 1.01 21.39 -8.22
CA TRP A 86 1.67 22.68 -8.48
C TRP A 86 0.74 23.63 -9.22
N SER A 87 -0.04 23.11 -10.17
CA SER A 87 -1.08 23.84 -10.87
C SER A 87 -2.27 24.14 -9.94
N ASN A 88 -2.67 25.42 -9.87
CA ASN A 88 -3.84 25.83 -9.08
C ASN A 88 -5.11 25.10 -9.53
N ALA A 89 -5.32 24.94 -10.84
CA ALA A 89 -6.50 24.23 -11.35
C ALA A 89 -6.52 22.76 -10.92
N MET A 90 -5.37 22.06 -10.99
CA MET A 90 -5.27 20.66 -10.59
C MET A 90 -5.36 20.48 -9.07
N TRP A 91 -4.94 21.47 -8.30
CA TRP A 91 -5.13 21.53 -6.86
C TRP A 91 -6.61 21.70 -6.52
N GLN A 92 -7.29 22.73 -7.05
CA GLN A 92 -8.66 23.09 -6.74
C GLN A 92 -9.70 22.01 -7.12
N ASN A 93 -9.49 21.33 -8.27
CA ASN A 93 -10.43 20.31 -8.74
C ASN A 93 -10.06 18.88 -8.32
N GLY A 94 -8.94 18.70 -7.58
CA GLY A 94 -8.49 17.41 -7.08
C GLY A 94 -7.85 16.48 -8.13
N THR A 95 -7.81 16.86 -9.42
CA THR A 95 -7.28 15.97 -10.46
C THR A 95 -5.80 15.65 -10.27
N GLY A 96 -4.99 16.60 -9.76
CA GLY A 96 -3.60 16.35 -9.40
C GLY A 96 -3.45 15.30 -8.31
N GLY A 97 -4.39 15.28 -7.35
CA GLY A 97 -4.42 14.31 -6.27
C GLY A 97 -4.68 12.88 -6.71
N SER A 98 -5.37 12.67 -7.82
CA SER A 98 -5.70 11.34 -8.35
C SER A 98 -4.52 10.63 -8.99
N ILE A 99 -3.56 11.35 -9.58
CA ILE A 99 -2.51 10.77 -10.44
C ILE A 99 -1.66 9.71 -9.71
N PRO A 100 -1.12 9.96 -8.51
CA PRO A 100 -0.36 8.93 -7.78
C PRO A 100 -1.18 7.67 -7.48
N SER A 101 -2.45 7.82 -7.13
CA SER A 101 -3.36 6.70 -6.86
C SER A 101 -3.66 5.89 -8.11
N MET A 102 -3.84 6.52 -9.27
CA MET A 102 -4.03 5.87 -10.57
C MET A 102 -2.81 5.06 -11.00
N ILE A 103 -1.62 5.64 -10.86
CA ILE A 103 -0.36 4.94 -11.12
C ILE A 103 -0.25 3.72 -10.19
N ALA A 104 -0.48 3.91 -8.90
CA ALA A 104 -0.41 2.84 -7.91
C ALA A 104 -1.43 1.71 -8.19
N TYR A 105 -2.65 2.04 -8.65
CA TYR A 105 -3.63 1.04 -9.07
C TYR A 105 -3.09 0.14 -10.18
N VAL A 106 -2.52 0.71 -11.24
CA VAL A 106 -1.92 -0.06 -12.35
C VAL A 106 -0.80 -0.97 -11.83
N PHE A 107 0.10 -0.44 -10.99
CA PHE A 107 1.15 -1.22 -10.36
C PHE A 107 0.58 -2.35 -9.49
N GLY A 108 -0.48 -2.11 -8.73
CA GLY A 108 -1.18 -3.11 -7.92
C GLY A 108 -1.73 -4.26 -8.77
N VAL A 109 -2.42 -3.96 -9.88
CA VAL A 109 -2.97 -4.97 -10.81
C VAL A 109 -1.86 -5.84 -11.40
N VAL A 110 -0.78 -5.22 -11.89
CA VAL A 110 0.39 -5.93 -12.42
C VAL A 110 1.07 -6.76 -11.33
N GLY A 111 1.16 -6.23 -10.11
CA GLY A 111 1.74 -6.93 -8.97
C GLY A 111 0.95 -8.19 -8.59
N ILE A 112 -0.39 -8.14 -8.53
CA ILE A 112 -1.25 -9.30 -8.27
C ILE A 112 -1.07 -10.36 -9.37
N PHE A 113 -1.08 -9.94 -10.64
CA PHE A 113 -0.83 -10.85 -11.77
C PHE A 113 0.53 -11.57 -11.62
N ARG A 114 1.59 -10.81 -11.32
CA ARG A 114 2.94 -11.33 -11.15
C ARG A 114 3.06 -12.27 -9.96
N LEU A 115 2.46 -11.91 -8.82
CA LEU A 115 2.46 -12.70 -7.61
C LEU A 115 1.86 -14.08 -7.85
N VAL A 116 0.61 -14.12 -8.33
CA VAL A 116 -0.11 -15.39 -8.53
C VAL A 116 0.57 -16.25 -9.60
N ARG A 117 0.98 -15.64 -10.72
CA ARG A 117 1.71 -16.37 -11.77
C ARG A 117 2.99 -16.99 -11.24
N GLY A 118 3.78 -16.22 -10.49
CA GLY A 118 5.03 -16.68 -9.92
C GLY A 118 4.82 -17.77 -8.87
N MET A 119 3.82 -17.65 -7.99
CA MET A 119 3.49 -18.68 -7.00
C MET A 119 3.13 -20.02 -7.66
N LEU A 120 2.27 -19.98 -8.67
CA LEU A 120 1.79 -21.19 -9.33
C LEU A 120 2.87 -21.85 -10.21
N GLN A 121 3.71 -21.06 -10.89
CA GLN A 121 4.81 -21.60 -11.69
C GLN A 121 5.88 -22.30 -10.86
N ALA A 122 6.24 -21.74 -9.71
CA ALA A 122 7.32 -22.26 -8.87
C ALA A 122 7.06 -23.66 -8.29
N ASP A 123 5.80 -24.02 -8.07
CA ASP A 123 5.44 -25.31 -7.46
C ASP A 123 4.94 -26.35 -8.46
N LEU A 124 4.46 -25.93 -9.63
CA LEU A 124 3.92 -26.84 -10.65
C LEU A 124 5.01 -27.42 -11.57
N SER A 125 6.18 -26.77 -11.66
CA SER A 125 7.30 -27.23 -12.49
C SER A 125 8.05 -28.45 -11.92
N LYS A 126 7.67 -28.97 -10.73
CA LYS A 126 8.40 -30.01 -9.99
C LYS A 126 7.93 -31.44 -10.28
N GLY A 127 7.78 -31.82 -11.51
CA GLY A 127 7.48 -33.21 -11.85
C GLY A 127 7.64 -33.49 -13.33
N ALA A 128 8.47 -34.47 -13.66
CA ALA A 128 8.56 -34.96 -15.03
C ALA A 128 7.15 -35.33 -15.54
N GLY A 129 6.69 -34.71 -16.62
CA GLY A 129 5.36 -34.92 -17.20
C GLY A 129 4.25 -33.94 -16.74
N LYS A 130 4.46 -33.07 -15.75
CA LYS A 130 3.46 -32.10 -15.27
C LYS A 130 3.57 -30.70 -15.89
N GLU A 131 4.59 -30.42 -16.67
CA GLU A 131 4.83 -29.10 -17.28
C GLU A 131 3.72 -28.65 -18.22
N ALA A 132 3.10 -29.56 -18.95
CA ALA A 132 2.03 -29.24 -19.92
C ALA A 132 0.77 -28.64 -19.26
N GLY A 133 0.48 -28.99 -18.00
CA GLY A 133 -0.66 -28.44 -17.25
C GLY A 133 -0.33 -27.21 -16.40
N ALA A 134 0.95 -27.00 -16.09
CA ALA A 134 1.41 -25.97 -15.17
C ALA A 134 1.29 -24.54 -15.74
N LYS A 135 1.71 -24.34 -16.97
CA LYS A 135 1.67 -23.02 -17.64
C LYS A 135 0.25 -22.48 -17.83
N PRO A 136 -0.73 -23.28 -18.33
CA PRO A 136 -2.13 -22.84 -18.42
C PRO A 136 -2.75 -22.51 -17.05
N ALA A 137 -2.51 -23.33 -16.01
CA ALA A 137 -3.01 -23.10 -14.67
C ALA A 137 -2.49 -21.77 -14.08
N ALA A 138 -1.18 -21.52 -14.20
CA ALA A 138 -0.56 -20.29 -13.73
C ALA A 138 -1.08 -19.07 -14.48
N SER A 139 -1.30 -19.15 -15.78
CA SER A 139 -1.85 -18.07 -16.58
C SER A 139 -3.31 -17.77 -16.19
N VAL A 140 -4.17 -18.79 -16.14
CA VAL A 140 -5.59 -18.62 -15.79
C VAL A 140 -5.74 -18.05 -14.37
N GLY A 141 -4.99 -18.59 -13.40
CA GLY A 141 -5.02 -18.08 -12.03
C GLY A 141 -4.58 -16.64 -11.93
N ALA A 142 -3.49 -16.26 -12.64
CA ALA A 142 -2.99 -14.90 -12.64
C ALA A 142 -3.98 -13.89 -13.26
N TRP A 143 -4.63 -14.24 -14.38
CA TRP A 143 -5.65 -13.40 -14.99
C TRP A 143 -6.90 -13.28 -14.13
N ALA A 144 -7.37 -14.37 -13.49
CA ALA A 144 -8.51 -14.35 -12.59
C ALA A 144 -8.25 -13.46 -11.37
N ALA A 145 -7.05 -13.55 -10.78
CA ALA A 145 -6.66 -12.70 -9.68
C ALA A 145 -6.55 -11.21 -10.07
N ALA A 146 -5.90 -10.92 -11.21
CA ALA A 146 -5.78 -9.56 -11.72
C ALA A 146 -7.16 -8.95 -12.02
N PHE A 147 -8.08 -9.73 -12.58
CA PHE A 147 -9.46 -9.32 -12.82
C PHE A 147 -10.20 -9.03 -11.51
N ALA A 148 -10.14 -9.93 -10.52
CA ALA A 148 -10.78 -9.74 -9.23
C ALA A 148 -10.27 -8.48 -8.50
N TYR A 149 -8.98 -8.16 -8.62
CA TYR A 149 -8.41 -6.95 -8.05
C TYR A 149 -8.82 -5.70 -8.84
N ALA A 150 -8.62 -5.70 -10.16
CA ALA A 150 -8.81 -4.54 -11.02
C ALA A 150 -10.28 -4.12 -11.13
N ALA A 151 -11.22 -5.07 -11.18
CA ALA A 151 -12.64 -4.80 -11.35
C ALA A 151 -13.36 -4.47 -10.03
N ASN A 152 -12.65 -4.42 -8.89
CA ASN A 152 -13.29 -4.13 -7.60
C ASN A 152 -13.88 -2.72 -7.56
N PRO A 153 -15.20 -2.55 -7.33
CA PRO A 153 -15.89 -1.26 -7.41
C PRO A 153 -15.34 -0.19 -6.47
N ASN A 154 -14.97 -0.59 -5.24
CA ASN A 154 -14.43 0.32 -4.24
C ASN A 154 -13.01 0.77 -4.60
N LEU A 155 -12.17 -0.14 -5.10
CA LEU A 155 -10.82 0.22 -5.57
C LEU A 155 -10.88 1.11 -6.82
N ILE A 156 -11.83 0.88 -7.73
CA ILE A 156 -12.07 1.72 -8.92
C ILE A 156 -12.40 3.17 -8.51
N TYR A 157 -13.15 3.38 -7.44
CA TYR A 157 -13.39 4.71 -6.91
C TYR A 157 -12.16 5.27 -6.19
N MET A 158 -11.56 4.51 -5.26
CA MET A 158 -10.45 4.98 -4.44
C MET A 158 -9.22 5.39 -5.26
N GLN A 159 -8.95 4.69 -6.36
CA GLN A 159 -7.83 5.05 -7.24
C GLN A 159 -8.02 6.38 -7.98
N ALA A 160 -9.26 6.86 -8.11
CA ALA A 160 -9.55 8.17 -8.71
C ALA A 160 -9.44 9.33 -7.70
N THR A 161 -9.09 9.07 -6.44
CA THR A 161 -9.04 10.07 -5.37
C THR A 161 -7.61 10.26 -4.83
N ALA A 162 -7.39 11.33 -4.06
CA ALA A 162 -6.11 11.58 -3.37
C ALA A 162 -5.93 10.75 -2.10
N MET A 163 -6.64 9.62 -1.98
CA MET A 163 -6.56 8.74 -0.82
C MET A 163 -5.35 7.82 -0.87
N THR A 164 -4.91 7.33 0.29
CA THR A 164 -3.66 6.59 0.46
C THR A 164 -3.75 5.10 0.14
N GLU A 165 -4.97 4.55 0.05
CA GLU A 165 -5.24 3.12 -0.07
C GLU A 165 -4.58 2.49 -1.29
N SER A 166 -4.71 3.11 -2.47
CA SER A 166 -4.13 2.56 -3.71
C SER A 166 -2.61 2.51 -3.67
N VAL A 167 -1.97 3.56 -3.12
CA VAL A 167 -0.50 3.63 -2.97
C VAL A 167 -0.01 2.54 -2.02
N TYR A 168 -0.66 2.42 -0.85
CA TYR A 168 -0.32 1.39 0.12
C TYR A 168 -0.50 -0.02 -0.45
N LEU A 169 -1.64 -0.32 -1.07
CA LEU A 169 -1.92 -1.63 -1.66
C LEU A 169 -0.89 -2.02 -2.72
N ALA A 170 -0.46 -1.09 -3.58
CA ALA A 170 0.58 -1.35 -4.55
C ALA A 170 1.91 -1.73 -3.88
N LEU A 171 2.34 -0.94 -2.89
CA LEU A 171 3.58 -1.20 -2.15
C LEU A 171 3.52 -2.51 -1.37
N PHE A 172 2.39 -2.81 -0.72
CA PHE A 172 2.14 -4.08 -0.05
C PHE A 172 2.26 -5.26 -1.01
N ILE A 173 1.56 -5.23 -2.14
CA ILE A 173 1.57 -6.29 -3.14
C ILE A 173 3.00 -6.51 -3.67
N TRP A 174 3.72 -5.44 -4.02
CA TRP A 174 5.08 -5.57 -4.53
C TRP A 174 6.09 -6.02 -3.48
N ALA A 175 5.91 -5.67 -2.22
CA ALA A 175 6.69 -6.25 -1.12
C ALA A 175 6.52 -7.77 -1.07
N VAL A 176 5.26 -8.27 -1.17
CA VAL A 176 4.97 -9.70 -1.21
C VAL A 176 5.52 -10.36 -2.48
N VAL A 177 5.46 -9.70 -3.65
CA VAL A 177 6.07 -10.19 -4.90
C VAL A 177 7.57 -10.40 -4.73
N TYR A 178 8.29 -9.39 -4.24
CA TYR A 178 9.74 -9.49 -4.09
C TYR A 178 10.16 -10.43 -2.97
N PHE A 179 9.37 -10.53 -1.90
CA PHE A 179 9.59 -11.53 -0.86
C PHE A 179 9.38 -12.95 -1.41
N ALA A 180 8.37 -13.17 -2.27
CA ALA A 180 8.17 -14.44 -2.97
C ALA A 180 9.34 -14.79 -3.91
N GLU A 181 9.88 -13.80 -4.62
CA GLU A 181 11.06 -13.96 -5.48
C GLU A 181 12.31 -14.29 -4.66
N PHE A 182 12.50 -13.65 -3.50
CA PHE A 182 13.58 -13.97 -2.55
C PHE A 182 13.48 -15.41 -2.05
N LEU A 183 12.29 -15.87 -1.60
CA LEU A 183 12.10 -17.24 -1.13
C LEU A 183 12.37 -18.28 -2.22
N ARG A 184 12.04 -17.98 -3.48
CA ARG A 184 12.32 -18.84 -4.64
C ARG A 184 13.83 -18.94 -4.90
N ALA A 185 14.53 -17.80 -4.95
CA ALA A 185 15.95 -17.76 -5.16
C ALA A 185 16.71 -18.51 -4.04
N LEU A 186 16.27 -18.37 -2.79
CA LEU A 186 16.84 -19.10 -1.65
C LEU A 186 16.67 -20.62 -1.80
N LYS A 187 15.49 -21.07 -2.25
CA LYS A 187 15.21 -22.50 -2.47
C LYS A 187 16.01 -23.09 -3.63
N GLU A 188 16.13 -22.38 -4.75
CA GLU A 188 16.92 -22.79 -5.89
C GLU A 188 18.39 -22.96 -5.51
N ARG A 189 18.92 -22.03 -4.72
CA ARG A 189 20.29 -22.13 -4.18
C ARG A 189 20.47 -23.38 -3.32
N ALA A 190 19.57 -23.63 -2.37
CA ALA A 190 19.64 -24.79 -1.49
C ALA A 190 19.59 -26.12 -2.27
N LEU A 191 18.81 -26.18 -3.35
CA LEU A 191 18.76 -27.36 -4.23
C LEU A 191 20.07 -27.56 -5.00
N LYS A 192 20.67 -26.50 -5.51
CA LYS A 192 21.98 -26.56 -6.20
C LYS A 192 23.10 -27.05 -5.26
N GLU A 193 23.12 -26.51 -4.04
CA GLU A 193 24.12 -26.94 -3.02
C GLU A 193 23.94 -28.42 -2.62
N ASN A 194 22.69 -28.89 -2.48
CA ASN A 194 22.43 -30.30 -2.15
C ASN A 194 22.83 -31.27 -3.30
N ASN A 195 22.53 -30.89 -4.54
CA ASN A 195 22.90 -31.69 -5.71
C ASN A 195 24.44 -31.76 -5.86
N ARG A 196 25.14 -30.67 -5.57
CA ARG A 196 26.59 -30.64 -5.58
C ARG A 196 27.21 -31.63 -4.58
N ARG A 197 26.72 -31.60 -3.32
CA ARG A 197 27.18 -32.54 -2.28
C ARG A 197 26.92 -34.00 -2.65
N LYS A 198 25.78 -34.29 -3.31
CA LYS A 198 25.49 -35.66 -3.77
C LYS A 198 26.49 -36.13 -4.85
N ASN A 199 26.83 -35.26 -5.81
CA ASN A 199 27.78 -35.61 -6.86
C ASN A 199 29.19 -35.77 -6.31
N GLU A 200 29.60 -34.96 -5.31
CA GLU A 200 30.91 -35.09 -4.65
C GLU A 200 31.02 -36.42 -3.87
N HIS A 201 29.94 -36.99 -3.35
CA HIS A 201 29.93 -38.30 -2.69
C HIS A 201 29.85 -39.50 -3.64
N THR A 202 29.40 -39.29 -4.88
CA THR A 202 29.38 -40.38 -5.89
C THR A 202 30.69 -40.54 -6.64
N ASP A 203 31.58 -39.54 -6.54
CA ASP A 203 32.92 -39.57 -7.19
C ASP A 203 34.06 -40.05 -6.28
N GLU A 204 33.78 -40.46 -5.02
CA GLU A 204 34.77 -41.18 -4.21
C GLU A 204 34.87 -42.61 -4.72
N PRO A 205 36.07 -43.05 -5.18
CA PRO A 205 36.26 -44.45 -5.61
C PRO A 205 36.08 -45.35 -4.39
N GLU A 206 35.18 -46.34 -4.51
CA GLU A 206 35.10 -47.45 -3.55
C GLU A 206 36.50 -48.09 -3.37
N SER A 207 37.15 -47.77 -2.28
CA SER A 207 38.31 -48.53 -1.81
C SER A 207 37.82 -49.88 -1.28
N GLY A 208 37.72 -50.84 -2.17
CA GLY A 208 37.45 -52.23 -1.79
C GLY A 208 38.48 -52.77 -0.85
N PRO A 209 38.09 -53.52 0.17
CA PRO A 209 39.03 -54.22 1.06
C PRO A 209 39.41 -55.58 0.47
N ASP A 210 40.53 -55.68 -0.26
CA ASP A 210 41.15 -56.99 -0.45
C ASP A 210 42.67 -56.85 -0.48
N GLY A 211 43.24 -57.15 0.69
CA GLY A 211 44.66 -57.41 0.84
C GLY A 211 44.97 -58.84 0.44
N ARG A 212 45.84 -59.01 -0.58
CA ARG A 212 46.80 -60.15 -0.66
C ARG A 212 48.04 -59.74 -1.41
N ALA A 213 49.13 -59.84 -0.69
CA ALA A 213 50.51 -59.74 -1.19
C ALA A 213 50.86 -60.93 -2.03
N SER A 214 51.56 -60.73 -3.17
CA SER A 214 52.63 -61.64 -3.65
C SER A 214 53.34 -61.03 -4.87
N GLY A 215 54.65 -60.81 -4.76
CA GLY A 215 55.72 -61.11 -5.67
C GLY A 215 55.95 -60.22 -6.92
N PRO A 216 57.19 -59.96 -7.23
CA PRO A 216 57.62 -59.08 -8.33
C PRO A 216 57.77 -59.82 -9.66
N ARG A 217 57.18 -59.24 -10.75
CA ARG A 217 57.67 -59.60 -12.12
C ARG A 217 57.52 -58.45 -13.12
N GLU A 218 58.67 -58.12 -13.62
CA GLU A 218 59.04 -57.74 -14.99
C GLU A 218 58.27 -56.72 -15.83
N ARG A 219 59.07 -55.83 -16.37
CA ARG A 219 58.77 -54.84 -17.43
C ARG A 219 58.25 -55.52 -18.71
N ALA A 220 57.19 -54.96 -19.23
CA ALA A 220 56.88 -54.94 -20.66
C ALA A 220 56.20 -53.64 -21.04
N SER A 221 56.81 -52.96 -21.96
CA SER A 221 56.35 -51.76 -22.64
C SER A 221 55.20 -52.05 -23.61
N SER A 222 54.10 -51.30 -23.60
CA SER A 222 53.38 -50.87 -24.82
C SER A 222 52.19 -49.92 -24.51
N PRO A 223 51.84 -49.04 -25.45
CA PRO A 223 51.06 -47.83 -25.18
C PRO A 223 49.55 -48.01 -25.47
N GLY A 224 48.77 -47.69 -24.52
CA GLY A 224 47.31 -47.65 -24.70
C GLY A 224 46.71 -46.45 -23.99
N GLY A 225 46.22 -45.52 -24.74
CA GLY A 225 45.69 -44.24 -24.25
C GLY A 225 44.51 -44.40 -23.31
N ALA A 226 44.69 -43.95 -22.10
CA ALA A 226 43.59 -43.69 -21.18
C ALA A 226 43.33 -42.19 -21.17
N ASN A 227 42.12 -41.80 -21.52
CA ASN A 227 41.58 -40.45 -21.47
C ASN A 227 41.59 -39.95 -20.00
N GLN A 228 42.71 -39.44 -19.55
CA GLN A 228 42.73 -38.55 -18.40
C GLN A 228 42.34 -37.16 -18.87
N LEU A 229 41.13 -36.73 -18.50
CA LEU A 229 40.72 -35.33 -18.63
C LEU A 229 41.81 -34.45 -18.00
N SER A 230 42.38 -33.57 -18.81
CA SER A 230 43.51 -32.74 -18.41
C SER A 230 43.18 -31.89 -17.17
N PRO A 231 44.14 -31.61 -16.27
CA PRO A 231 43.91 -30.75 -15.09
C PRO A 231 43.35 -29.35 -15.42
N ALA A 232 43.51 -28.90 -16.65
CA ALA A 232 42.91 -27.66 -17.16
C ALA A 232 41.40 -27.74 -17.34
N LEU A 233 40.83 -28.89 -17.74
CA LEU A 233 39.38 -29.11 -17.85
C LEU A 233 38.71 -29.19 -16.47
N GLN A 234 39.35 -29.84 -15.49
CA GLN A 234 38.87 -29.88 -14.10
C GLN A 234 38.89 -28.50 -13.43
N ARG A 235 39.94 -27.67 -13.69
CA ARG A 235 39.97 -26.27 -13.25
C ARG A 235 38.90 -25.42 -13.95
N GLY A 236 38.61 -25.65 -15.22
CA GLY A 236 37.56 -24.93 -15.97
C GLY A 236 36.17 -25.19 -15.44
N VAL A 237 35.83 -26.44 -15.10
CA VAL A 237 34.53 -26.80 -14.50
C VAL A 237 34.39 -26.20 -13.11
N GLY A 238 35.40 -26.25 -12.27
CA GLY A 238 35.40 -25.64 -10.94
C GLY A 238 35.30 -24.11 -10.97
N GLN A 239 35.93 -23.44 -11.94
CA GLN A 239 35.82 -21.99 -12.11
C GLN A 239 34.44 -21.56 -12.67
N GLU A 240 33.81 -22.33 -13.54
CA GLU A 240 32.50 -22.07 -14.07
C GLU A 240 31.40 -22.22 -13.00
N GLU A 241 31.52 -23.20 -12.12
CA GLU A 241 30.64 -23.40 -10.96
C GLU A 241 30.83 -22.33 -9.88
N LEU A 242 32.08 -21.95 -9.58
CA LEU A 242 32.37 -20.81 -8.69
C LEU A 242 31.83 -19.49 -9.25
N SER A 243 31.87 -19.29 -10.57
CA SER A 243 31.29 -18.12 -11.22
C SER A 243 29.74 -18.12 -11.16
N LYS A 244 29.11 -19.30 -11.27
CA LYS A 244 27.66 -19.47 -11.12
C LYS A 244 27.22 -19.23 -9.66
N SER A 245 27.94 -19.72 -8.66
CA SER A 245 27.66 -19.46 -7.23
C SER A 245 27.78 -17.97 -6.87
N ARG A 246 28.77 -17.26 -7.46
CA ARG A 246 28.92 -15.80 -7.29
C ARG A 246 27.80 -14.99 -7.96
N ARG A 247 27.10 -15.53 -9.00
CA ARG A 247 25.97 -14.86 -9.65
C ARG A 247 24.66 -14.98 -8.88
N ASP A 248 24.47 -15.99 -8.04
CA ASP A 248 23.25 -16.19 -7.25
C ASP A 248 23.18 -15.22 -6.04
N ASP A 249 24.32 -14.78 -5.50
CA ASP A 249 24.40 -13.82 -4.39
C ASP A 249 23.82 -12.44 -4.74
N PRO A 250 24.07 -11.86 -5.93
CA PRO A 250 23.43 -10.61 -6.36
C PRO A 250 21.90 -10.72 -6.50
N VAL A 251 21.35 -11.87 -6.94
CA VAL A 251 19.90 -12.06 -7.09
C VAL A 251 19.20 -12.03 -5.75
N LEU A 252 19.73 -12.73 -4.74
CA LEU A 252 19.19 -12.71 -3.37
C LEU A 252 19.23 -11.29 -2.77
N ALA A 253 20.36 -10.61 -2.93
CA ALA A 253 20.51 -9.24 -2.44
C ALA A 253 19.52 -8.28 -3.13
N HIS A 254 19.37 -8.38 -4.44
CA HIS A 254 18.53 -7.49 -5.24
C HIS A 254 17.04 -7.67 -4.95
N THR A 255 16.57 -8.92 -4.83
CA THR A 255 15.16 -9.20 -4.51
C THR A 255 14.81 -8.72 -3.10
N LEU A 256 15.67 -8.97 -2.11
CA LEU A 256 15.40 -8.54 -0.74
C LEU A 256 15.51 -7.02 -0.58
N THR A 257 16.44 -6.36 -1.29
CA THR A 257 16.54 -4.90 -1.34
C THR A 257 15.27 -4.28 -1.93
N ARG A 258 14.75 -4.80 -3.03
CA ARG A 258 13.49 -4.32 -3.62
C ARG A 258 12.30 -4.53 -2.68
N CYS A 259 12.24 -5.68 -1.99
CA CYS A 259 11.25 -5.91 -0.94
C CYS A 259 11.36 -4.83 0.14
N GLY A 260 12.57 -4.53 0.63
CA GLY A 260 12.84 -3.49 1.62
C GLY A 260 12.38 -2.10 1.18
N TRP A 261 12.62 -1.72 -0.07
CA TRP A 261 12.13 -0.43 -0.61
C TRP A 261 10.61 -0.36 -0.67
N CYS A 262 9.93 -1.45 -1.05
CA CYS A 262 8.46 -1.50 -1.04
C CYS A 262 7.90 -1.42 0.40
N LEU A 263 8.54 -2.10 1.36
CA LEU A 263 8.15 -2.02 2.77
C LEU A 263 8.39 -0.63 3.34
N ALA A 264 9.55 -0.03 3.10
CA ALA A 264 9.86 1.34 3.50
C ALA A 264 8.83 2.34 2.93
N GLY A 265 8.45 2.18 1.66
CA GLY A 265 7.36 2.97 1.07
C GLY A 265 6.02 2.72 1.76
N ALA A 266 5.67 1.47 2.08
CA ALA A 266 4.46 1.12 2.80
C ALA A 266 4.45 1.73 4.21
N GLU A 267 5.57 1.67 4.93
CA GLU A 267 5.78 2.29 6.25
C GLU A 267 5.64 3.81 6.22
N LEU A 268 6.08 4.46 5.14
CA LEU A 268 5.93 5.91 4.94
C LEU A 268 4.53 6.30 4.41
N THR A 269 3.68 5.33 4.12
CA THR A 269 2.32 5.56 3.61
C THR A 269 1.27 5.37 4.68
N ARG A 270 1.34 4.28 5.46
CA ARG A 270 0.33 3.89 6.47
C ARG A 270 0.98 3.09 7.61
N TYR A 271 0.42 3.20 8.81
CA TYR A 271 0.93 2.48 10.00
C TYR A 271 0.76 0.96 9.93
N ASP A 272 -0.19 0.44 9.14
CA ASP A 272 -0.28 -0.99 8.82
C ASP A 272 0.94 -1.51 8.04
N GLY A 273 1.66 -0.62 7.34
CA GLY A 273 2.98 -0.89 6.75
C GLY A 273 4.05 -1.24 7.78
N TRP A 274 4.05 -0.60 8.96
CA TRP A 274 4.99 -0.92 10.05
C TRP A 274 4.79 -2.35 10.54
N PHE A 275 3.53 -2.78 10.68
CA PHE A 275 3.21 -4.13 11.10
C PHE A 275 3.61 -5.17 10.03
N LEU A 276 3.35 -4.87 8.75
CA LEU A 276 3.77 -5.70 7.62
C LEU A 276 5.30 -5.86 7.57
N ALA A 277 6.04 -4.76 7.74
CA ALA A 277 7.50 -4.76 7.79
C ALA A 277 8.02 -5.56 8.98
N GLY A 278 7.40 -5.45 10.15
CA GLY A 278 7.73 -6.23 11.35
C GLY A 278 7.56 -7.74 11.12
N VAL A 279 6.43 -8.17 10.55
CA VAL A 279 6.17 -9.59 10.24
C VAL A 279 7.14 -10.11 9.19
N THR A 280 7.37 -9.36 8.10
CA THR A 280 8.30 -9.75 7.04
C THR A 280 9.74 -9.75 7.55
N GLY A 281 10.11 -8.75 8.35
CA GLY A 281 11.41 -8.64 9.00
C GLY A 281 11.69 -9.83 9.92
N THR A 282 10.72 -10.22 10.73
CA THR A 282 10.81 -11.41 11.59
C THR A 282 11.03 -12.68 10.76
N ALA A 283 10.29 -12.84 9.65
CA ALA A 283 10.48 -13.98 8.75
C ALA A 283 11.90 -14.02 8.17
N VAL A 284 12.43 -12.89 7.70
CA VAL A 284 13.81 -12.77 7.18
C VAL A 284 14.84 -13.04 8.28
N ALA A 285 14.63 -12.52 9.49
CA ALA A 285 15.51 -12.77 10.64
C ALA A 285 15.57 -14.28 10.97
N VAL A 286 14.41 -14.95 11.05
CA VAL A 286 14.34 -16.40 11.30
C VAL A 286 15.06 -17.19 10.20
N ILE A 287 14.89 -16.84 8.93
CA ILE A 287 15.58 -17.48 7.81
C ILE A 287 17.11 -17.28 7.94
N ALA A 288 17.56 -16.07 8.26
CA ALA A 288 18.99 -15.76 8.43
C ALA A 288 19.61 -16.51 9.62
N LEU A 289 18.89 -16.61 10.75
CA LEU A 289 19.32 -17.36 11.93
C LEU A 289 19.40 -18.86 11.66
N ARG A 290 18.42 -19.45 10.97
CA ARG A 290 18.44 -20.86 10.58
C ARG A 290 19.57 -21.18 9.59
N SER A 291 20.02 -20.19 8.84
CA SER A 291 21.11 -20.31 7.87
C SER A 291 22.37 -19.60 8.36
N TRP A 292 22.69 -19.70 9.67
CA TRP A 292 23.78 -18.94 10.32
C TRP A 292 25.15 -19.09 9.65
N GLN A 293 25.44 -20.23 9.06
CA GLN A 293 26.68 -20.48 8.32
C GLN A 293 26.80 -19.64 7.03
N ASN A 294 25.70 -19.15 6.48
CA ASN A 294 25.69 -18.37 5.25
C ASN A 294 25.96 -16.88 5.53
N ARG A 295 27.22 -16.48 5.50
CA ARG A 295 27.66 -15.09 5.75
C ARG A 295 27.01 -14.08 4.82
N THR A 296 26.82 -14.43 3.53
CA THR A 296 26.19 -13.54 2.53
C THR A 296 24.73 -13.29 2.88
N LEU A 297 23.96 -14.33 3.18
CA LEU A 297 22.56 -14.20 3.54
C LEU A 297 22.39 -13.34 4.81
N ARG A 298 23.24 -13.54 5.83
CA ARG A 298 23.22 -12.72 7.05
C ARG A 298 23.47 -11.24 6.77
N ARG A 299 24.46 -10.91 5.92
CA ARG A 299 24.76 -9.52 5.55
C ARG A 299 23.58 -8.86 4.81
N VAL A 300 22.98 -9.59 3.85
CA VAL A 300 21.82 -9.09 3.09
C VAL A 300 20.62 -8.92 4.01
N ALA A 301 20.34 -9.88 4.88
CA ALA A 301 19.28 -9.81 5.88
C ALA A 301 19.49 -8.64 6.86
N ALA A 302 20.72 -8.44 7.37
CA ALA A 302 21.04 -7.34 8.26
C ALA A 302 20.79 -5.97 7.61
N LYS A 303 21.22 -5.79 6.34
CA LYS A 303 20.95 -4.56 5.58
C LYS A 303 19.45 -4.32 5.36
N PHE A 304 18.71 -5.39 5.07
CA PHE A 304 17.27 -5.33 4.92
C PHE A 304 16.57 -4.92 6.23
N LEU A 305 16.93 -5.60 7.34
CA LEU A 305 16.35 -5.31 8.67
C LEU A 305 16.67 -3.88 9.13
N LEU A 306 17.90 -3.42 8.91
CA LEU A 306 18.27 -2.04 9.19
C LEU A 306 17.45 -1.07 8.34
N GLY A 307 17.28 -1.35 7.03
CA GLY A 307 16.54 -0.50 6.10
C GLY A 307 15.09 -0.28 6.51
N ILE A 308 14.38 -1.35 6.90
CA ILE A 308 12.99 -1.24 7.37
C ILE A 308 12.89 -0.66 8.78
N ALA A 309 13.88 -0.86 9.67
CA ALA A 309 13.86 -0.30 11.02
C ALA A 309 14.15 1.21 11.06
N VAL A 310 14.94 1.71 10.12
CA VAL A 310 15.29 3.14 10.03
C VAL A 310 14.06 4.01 9.77
N VAL A 311 13.10 3.55 8.99
CA VAL A 311 11.94 4.36 8.58
C VAL A 311 11.06 4.77 9.77
N PRO A 312 10.55 3.85 10.62
CA PRO A 312 9.82 4.23 11.83
C PRO A 312 10.65 5.10 12.76
N VAL A 313 11.95 4.80 12.92
CA VAL A 313 12.84 5.59 13.78
C VAL A 313 12.95 7.03 13.27
N LEU A 314 13.14 7.25 11.98
CA LEU A 314 13.18 8.60 11.41
C LEU A 314 11.86 9.36 11.62
N TRP A 315 10.72 8.66 11.53
CA TRP A 315 9.41 9.26 11.81
C TRP A 315 9.24 9.65 13.28
N LEU A 316 9.69 8.81 14.20
CA LEU A 316 9.71 9.13 15.63
C LEU A 316 10.63 10.30 15.94
N VAL A 317 11.82 10.35 15.33
CA VAL A 317 12.76 11.47 15.46
C VAL A 317 12.16 12.76 14.90
N TYR A 318 11.53 12.71 13.73
CA TYR A 318 10.83 13.86 13.14
C TYR A 318 9.75 14.39 14.09
N ASN A 319 8.86 13.52 14.60
CA ASN A 319 7.84 13.94 15.54
C ASN A 319 8.44 14.51 16.84
N GLY A 320 9.47 13.87 17.37
CA GLY A 320 10.17 14.37 18.57
C GLY A 320 10.81 15.75 18.37
N ALA A 321 11.46 15.96 17.23
CA ALA A 321 12.14 17.21 16.89
C ALA A 321 11.16 18.35 16.58
N VAL A 322 10.11 18.06 15.80
CA VAL A 322 9.17 19.08 15.30
C VAL A 322 8.06 19.37 16.30
N TYR A 323 7.50 18.33 16.93
CA TYR A 323 6.34 18.42 17.82
C TYR A 323 6.69 18.25 19.30
N GLY A 324 7.96 17.99 19.65
CA GLY A 324 8.40 17.74 21.03
C GLY A 324 7.87 16.45 21.65
N ASN A 325 7.24 15.57 20.84
CA ASN A 325 6.64 14.32 21.27
C ASN A 325 6.80 13.28 20.15
N ALA A 326 7.66 12.28 20.35
CA ALA A 326 7.93 11.24 19.35
C ALA A 326 6.67 10.45 18.94
N LEU A 327 5.65 10.40 19.82
CA LEU A 327 4.38 9.71 19.60
C LEU A 327 3.21 10.68 19.34
N ASP A 328 3.48 11.88 18.84
CA ASP A 328 2.45 12.89 18.61
C ASP A 328 1.33 12.40 17.65
N PHE A 329 1.69 11.63 16.64
CA PHE A 329 0.74 11.00 15.73
C PHE A 329 -0.26 10.05 16.43
N ALA A 330 0.11 9.47 17.59
CA ALA A 330 -0.71 8.50 18.32
C ALA A 330 -1.49 9.12 19.49
N ASN A 331 -0.96 10.18 20.11
CA ASN A 331 -1.53 10.78 21.32
C ASN A 331 -1.62 12.31 21.28
N GLY A 332 -1.24 12.94 20.16
CA GLY A 332 -1.39 14.37 19.93
C GLY A 332 -2.85 14.79 19.69
N PRO A 333 -3.11 16.10 19.55
CA PRO A 333 -4.46 16.67 19.46
C PRO A 333 -5.26 16.21 18.24
N TYR A 334 -4.58 15.81 17.16
CA TYR A 334 -5.19 15.30 15.93
C TYR A 334 -5.12 13.78 15.79
N SER A 335 -4.65 13.06 16.82
CA SER A 335 -4.59 11.61 16.81
C SER A 335 -5.99 11.00 16.78
N ALA A 336 -6.10 9.76 16.25
CA ALA A 336 -7.37 9.01 16.24
C ALA A 336 -7.98 8.92 17.65
N LYS A 337 -7.15 8.77 18.68
CA LYS A 337 -7.58 8.74 20.08
C LYS A 337 -8.20 10.07 20.56
N ALA A 338 -7.61 11.19 20.16
CA ALA A 338 -8.16 12.51 20.50
C ALA A 338 -9.47 12.77 19.77
N ILE A 339 -9.57 12.35 18.50
CA ILE A 339 -10.79 12.45 17.70
C ILE A 339 -11.90 11.57 18.28
N GLU A 340 -11.61 10.29 18.62
CA GLU A 340 -12.58 9.38 19.24
C GLU A 340 -13.16 9.97 20.53
N LYS A 341 -12.27 10.49 21.40
CA LYS A 341 -12.68 11.14 22.65
C LYS A 341 -13.54 12.38 22.43
N ARG A 342 -13.25 13.17 21.39
CA ARG A 342 -13.99 14.41 21.06
C ARG A 342 -15.37 14.09 20.49
N VAL A 343 -15.45 13.10 19.60
CA VAL A 343 -16.69 12.68 18.93
C VAL A 343 -17.61 11.93 19.91
N GLY A 344 -17.05 11.18 20.88
CA GLY A 344 -17.84 10.45 21.88
C GLY A 344 -18.79 9.40 21.31
N ALA A 345 -18.59 8.97 20.06
CA ALA A 345 -19.44 7.98 19.40
C ALA A 345 -19.26 6.58 20.02
N PRO A 346 -20.33 5.77 20.15
CA PRO A 346 -20.22 4.42 20.65
C PRO A 346 -19.27 3.58 19.80
N ASN A 347 -18.29 2.95 20.42
CA ASN A 347 -17.36 2.04 19.76
C ASN A 347 -17.51 0.62 20.33
N PRO A 348 -18.27 -0.27 19.68
CA PRO A 348 -18.57 -1.62 20.18
C PRO A 348 -17.33 -2.53 20.22
N ALA A 349 -16.29 -2.17 19.48
CA ALA A 349 -15.05 -2.93 19.36
C ALA A 349 -13.95 -2.47 20.33
N LEU A 350 -14.17 -1.37 21.06
CA LEU A 350 -13.18 -0.81 21.99
C LEU A 350 -12.81 -1.85 23.07
N HIS A 351 -11.51 -2.12 23.22
CA HIS A 351 -10.93 -3.15 24.10
C HIS A 351 -11.31 -4.61 23.78
N HIS A 352 -11.98 -4.86 22.63
CA HIS A 352 -12.43 -6.20 22.22
C HIS A 352 -11.86 -6.59 20.84
N ALA A 353 -10.61 -7.11 20.79
CA ALA A 353 -9.94 -7.45 19.53
C ALA A 353 -10.73 -8.46 18.66
N GLY A 354 -11.45 -9.42 19.28
CA GLY A 354 -12.31 -10.37 18.56
C GLY A 354 -13.47 -9.67 17.86
N VAL A 355 -14.13 -8.73 18.53
CA VAL A 355 -15.22 -7.92 17.95
C VAL A 355 -14.66 -7.03 16.84
N ALA A 356 -13.52 -6.39 17.08
CA ALA A 356 -12.81 -5.56 16.09
C ALA A 356 -12.49 -6.35 14.81
N ALA A 357 -11.96 -7.57 14.95
CA ALA A 357 -11.70 -8.48 13.83
C ALA A 357 -12.97 -8.78 13.02
N ILE A 358 -14.09 -9.03 13.70
CA ILE A 358 -15.38 -9.33 13.05
C ILE A 358 -15.90 -8.10 12.28
N TYR A 359 -15.82 -6.90 12.86
CA TYR A 359 -16.19 -5.64 12.17
C TYR A 359 -15.29 -5.39 10.95
N PHE A 360 -13.99 -5.61 11.08
CA PHE A 360 -13.05 -5.47 9.96
C PHE A 360 -13.32 -6.49 8.85
N LEU A 361 -13.55 -7.77 9.19
CA LEU A 361 -13.94 -8.79 8.22
C LEU A 361 -15.28 -8.48 7.55
N LYS A 362 -16.23 -7.88 8.28
CA LYS A 362 -17.50 -7.43 7.70
C LYS A 362 -17.29 -6.32 6.69
N SER A 363 -16.46 -5.34 7.01
CA SER A 363 -16.08 -4.28 6.07
C SER A 363 -15.36 -4.86 4.84
N ALA A 364 -14.41 -5.79 5.04
CA ALA A 364 -13.69 -6.44 3.96
C ALA A 364 -14.60 -7.24 3.04
N GLN A 365 -15.58 -7.99 3.58
CA GLN A 365 -16.52 -8.76 2.76
C GLN A 365 -17.44 -7.86 1.93
N LEU A 366 -17.84 -6.69 2.44
CA LEU A 366 -18.68 -5.72 1.71
C LEU A 366 -17.95 -5.11 0.50
N ASN A 367 -16.61 -5.15 0.49
CA ASN A 367 -15.85 -4.80 -0.71
C ASN A 367 -15.97 -5.86 -1.81
N MET A 368 -16.31 -7.11 -1.47
CA MET A 368 -16.44 -8.19 -2.45
C MET A 368 -17.87 -8.38 -2.94
N ALA A 369 -18.86 -8.26 -2.05
CA ALA A 369 -20.26 -8.41 -2.44
C ALA A 369 -21.18 -7.73 -1.41
N ASN A 370 -22.33 -7.26 -1.85
CA ASN A 370 -23.32 -6.62 -0.97
C ASN A 370 -23.95 -7.63 0.01
N GLY A 371 -24.34 -7.13 1.18
CA GLY A 371 -25.08 -7.89 2.19
C GLY A 371 -24.29 -9.06 2.76
N ASN A 372 -24.89 -10.24 2.79
CA ASN A 372 -24.29 -11.45 3.33
C ASN A 372 -23.50 -12.29 2.29
N TRP A 373 -23.64 -11.99 1.01
CA TRP A 373 -22.91 -12.68 -0.06
C TRP A 373 -21.39 -12.55 0.07
N GLY A 374 -20.90 -11.47 0.68
CA GLY A 374 -19.48 -11.31 0.98
C GLY A 374 -18.89 -12.40 1.88
N ARG A 375 -19.70 -13.10 2.71
CA ARG A 375 -19.24 -14.22 3.54
C ARG A 375 -18.75 -15.41 2.71
N PHE A 376 -19.33 -15.61 1.52
CA PHE A 376 -18.85 -16.63 0.58
C PHE A 376 -17.38 -16.41 0.23
N TRP A 377 -16.95 -15.16 0.02
CA TRP A 377 -15.56 -14.84 -0.33
C TRP A 377 -14.59 -15.06 0.82
N LEU A 378 -15.00 -14.88 2.07
CA LEU A 378 -14.19 -15.26 3.24
C LEU A 378 -13.99 -16.78 3.30
N ALA A 379 -15.06 -17.55 3.10
CA ALA A 379 -14.98 -19.01 3.04
C ALA A 379 -14.10 -19.45 1.84
N ALA A 380 -14.28 -18.86 0.67
CA ALA A 380 -13.48 -19.12 -0.52
C ALA A 380 -11.98 -18.81 -0.30
N ALA A 381 -11.66 -17.72 0.40
CA ALA A 381 -10.30 -17.37 0.76
C ALA A 381 -9.67 -18.37 1.74
N PHE A 382 -10.44 -18.85 2.71
CA PHE A 382 -9.99 -19.90 3.60
C PHE A 382 -9.73 -21.23 2.85
N VAL A 383 -10.64 -21.63 1.95
CA VAL A 383 -10.44 -22.80 1.08
C VAL A 383 -9.19 -22.64 0.21
N ALA A 384 -8.96 -21.45 -0.36
CA ALA A 384 -7.75 -21.17 -1.12
C ALA A 384 -6.47 -21.28 -0.27
N LEU A 385 -6.52 -20.85 1.00
CA LEU A 385 -5.42 -21.00 1.94
C LEU A 385 -5.13 -22.50 2.22
N VAL A 386 -6.16 -23.32 2.45
CA VAL A 386 -6.02 -24.77 2.66
C VAL A 386 -5.44 -25.44 1.40
N ILE A 387 -5.94 -25.12 0.21
CA ILE A 387 -5.41 -25.64 -1.06
C ILE A 387 -3.95 -25.20 -1.23
N GLY A 388 -3.65 -23.95 -0.91
CA GLY A 388 -2.29 -23.40 -0.94
C GLY A 388 -1.35 -24.14 -0.01
N ALA A 389 -1.76 -24.38 1.24
CA ALA A 389 -0.97 -25.14 2.21
C ALA A 389 -0.71 -26.59 1.73
N TRP A 390 -1.70 -27.22 1.13
CA TRP A 390 -1.59 -28.61 0.65
C TRP A 390 -0.79 -28.72 -0.66
N LYS A 391 -1.06 -27.87 -1.66
CA LYS A 391 -0.50 -27.98 -3.02
C LYS A 391 0.71 -27.08 -3.27
N LEU A 392 0.75 -25.88 -2.67
CA LEU A 392 1.79 -24.88 -2.91
C LEU A 392 2.85 -24.83 -1.80
N ARG A 393 2.72 -25.68 -0.78
CA ARG A 393 3.66 -25.88 0.35
C ARG A 393 4.55 -24.68 0.70
N ALA A 394 5.67 -24.53 -0.01
CA ALA A 394 6.63 -23.46 0.27
C ALA A 394 6.13 -22.03 0.00
N GLN A 395 5.07 -21.89 -0.80
CA GLN A 395 4.47 -20.60 -1.11
C GLN A 395 3.24 -20.29 -0.23
N SER A 396 2.80 -21.24 0.60
CA SER A 396 1.64 -21.04 1.51
C SER A 396 1.87 -19.93 2.53
N ALA A 397 3.11 -19.71 2.97
CA ALA A 397 3.47 -18.61 3.86
C ALA A 397 3.14 -17.23 3.25
N LEU A 398 3.18 -17.09 1.92
CA LEU A 398 2.81 -15.84 1.23
C LEU A 398 1.30 -15.58 1.32
N LEU A 399 0.48 -16.63 1.31
CA LEU A 399 -0.96 -16.50 1.52
C LEU A 399 -1.26 -15.99 2.93
N LEU A 400 -0.54 -16.47 3.95
CA LEU A 400 -0.66 -15.98 5.33
C LEU A 400 -0.25 -14.50 5.44
N LEU A 401 0.79 -14.08 4.71
CA LEU A 401 1.22 -12.68 4.72
C LEU A 401 0.13 -11.73 4.22
N LEU A 402 -0.74 -12.19 3.30
CA LEU A 402 -1.87 -11.39 2.81
C LEU A 402 -3.00 -11.21 3.85
N TRP A 403 -2.99 -11.99 4.95
CA TRP A 403 -3.91 -11.84 6.08
C TRP A 403 -3.39 -10.90 7.18
N VAL A 404 -2.15 -10.41 7.06
CA VAL A 404 -1.54 -9.49 8.04
C VAL A 404 -2.43 -8.28 8.37
N PRO A 405 -3.12 -7.64 7.40
CA PRO A 405 -4.04 -6.54 7.72
C PRO A 405 -5.13 -6.90 8.73
N LEU A 406 -5.64 -8.15 8.74
CA LEU A 406 -6.65 -8.57 9.71
C LEU A 406 -6.14 -8.42 11.16
N VAL A 407 -4.90 -8.86 11.41
CA VAL A 407 -4.32 -8.80 12.76
C VAL A 407 -4.08 -7.33 13.16
N PHE A 408 -3.49 -6.54 12.24
CA PHE A 408 -3.26 -5.12 12.49
C PHE A 408 -4.56 -4.38 12.84
N TYR A 409 -5.60 -4.51 12.02
CA TYR A 409 -6.86 -3.79 12.24
C TYR A 409 -7.63 -4.29 13.45
N ALA A 410 -7.57 -5.59 13.78
CA ALA A 410 -8.15 -6.10 15.01
C ALA A 410 -7.58 -5.38 16.25
N PHE A 411 -6.26 -5.20 16.30
CA PHE A 411 -5.62 -4.48 17.41
C PHE A 411 -5.78 -2.95 17.32
N SER A 412 -5.66 -2.38 16.12
CA SER A 412 -5.78 -0.93 15.91
C SER A 412 -7.19 -0.41 16.24
N ILE A 413 -8.24 -1.14 15.88
CA ILE A 413 -9.62 -0.78 16.19
C ILE A 413 -9.88 -0.98 17.70
N ALA A 414 -9.39 -2.08 18.30
CA ALA A 414 -9.66 -2.38 19.70
C ALA A 414 -8.86 -1.48 20.67
N TYR A 415 -7.62 -1.15 20.37
CA TYR A 415 -6.69 -0.49 21.29
C TYR A 415 -6.06 0.79 20.76
N GLY A 416 -6.11 1.01 19.45
CA GLY A 416 -5.53 2.18 18.79
C GLY A 416 -6.50 3.34 18.58
N SER A 417 -7.72 3.23 19.10
CA SER A 417 -8.78 4.24 18.93
C SER A 417 -9.07 4.61 17.46
N VAL A 418 -8.98 3.63 16.56
CA VAL A 418 -9.31 3.77 15.15
C VAL A 418 -10.68 3.16 14.89
N PRO A 419 -11.80 3.89 15.12
CA PRO A 419 -13.12 3.31 15.04
C PRO A 419 -13.43 2.88 13.60
N LEU A 420 -14.14 1.73 13.49
CA LEU A 420 -14.68 1.24 12.23
C LEU A 420 -16.16 0.91 12.44
N HIS A 421 -17.01 1.61 11.76
CA HIS A 421 -18.46 1.40 11.83
C HIS A 421 -18.99 0.91 10.49
N VAL A 422 -19.87 -0.09 10.56
CA VAL A 422 -20.50 -0.70 9.39
C VAL A 422 -21.99 -0.40 9.46
N TYR A 423 -22.55 0.22 8.41
CA TYR A 423 -23.94 0.69 8.37
C TYR A 423 -25.00 -0.38 8.66
N THR A 424 -24.68 -1.66 8.48
CA THR A 424 -25.59 -2.79 8.73
C THR A 424 -25.56 -3.30 10.16
N TRP A 425 -24.62 -2.81 11.00
CA TRP A 425 -24.42 -3.24 12.37
C TRP A 425 -24.41 -2.05 13.32
N TRP A 426 -24.79 -2.28 14.58
CA TRP A 426 -24.75 -1.25 15.59
C TRP A 426 -23.34 -0.62 15.67
N PRO A 427 -23.19 0.71 15.73
CA PRO A 427 -24.21 1.76 15.91
C PRO A 427 -24.91 2.23 14.62
N PHE A 428 -24.94 1.44 13.54
CA PHE A 428 -25.58 1.71 12.25
C PHE A 428 -25.03 2.95 11.54
N ALA A 429 -23.80 3.31 11.86
CA ALA A 429 -23.05 4.41 11.26
C ALA A 429 -22.09 3.89 10.16
N THR A 430 -21.57 4.83 9.38
CA THR A 430 -20.56 4.54 8.35
C THR A 430 -19.29 5.32 8.69
N PHE A 431 -18.22 4.62 9.02
CA PHE A 431 -16.94 5.26 9.31
C PHE A 431 -15.79 4.30 9.02
N ASN A 432 -14.79 4.74 8.25
CA ASN A 432 -13.58 3.99 7.91
C ASN A 432 -13.83 2.62 7.22
N GLN A 433 -14.97 2.44 6.56
CA GLN A 433 -15.28 1.17 5.86
C GLN A 433 -14.28 0.87 4.73
N ARG A 434 -13.61 1.90 4.20
CA ARG A 434 -12.53 1.77 3.22
C ARG A 434 -11.35 0.92 3.71
N TYR A 435 -11.14 0.78 5.03
CA TYR A 435 -10.07 -0.06 5.57
C TYR A 435 -10.22 -1.54 5.21
N GLY A 436 -11.43 -2.00 4.96
CA GLY A 436 -11.67 -3.36 4.46
C GLY A 436 -11.01 -3.67 3.11
N LEU A 437 -10.64 -2.64 2.31
CA LEU A 437 -9.88 -2.80 1.07
C LEU A 437 -8.48 -3.39 1.29
N GLN A 438 -7.92 -3.29 2.50
CA GLN A 438 -6.60 -3.84 2.78
C GLN A 438 -6.55 -5.38 2.67
N LEU A 439 -7.70 -6.07 2.72
CA LEU A 439 -7.79 -7.51 2.43
C LEU A 439 -8.08 -7.82 0.96
N LEU A 440 -8.26 -6.84 0.09
CA LEU A 440 -8.54 -7.09 -1.33
C LEU A 440 -7.42 -7.90 -2.03
N PRO A 441 -6.12 -7.70 -1.77
CA PRO A 441 -5.08 -8.57 -2.33
C PRO A 441 -5.25 -10.03 -1.95
N MET A 442 -5.67 -10.33 -0.71
CA MET A 442 -5.96 -11.68 -0.24
C MET A 442 -7.12 -12.30 -1.03
N PHE A 443 -8.24 -11.60 -1.20
CA PHE A 443 -9.38 -12.08 -1.98
C PHE A 443 -9.02 -12.30 -3.46
N ALA A 444 -8.28 -11.38 -4.06
CA ALA A 444 -7.84 -11.48 -5.45
C ALA A 444 -6.91 -12.69 -5.67
N VAL A 445 -5.89 -12.85 -4.82
CA VAL A 445 -4.98 -14.00 -4.90
C VAL A 445 -5.72 -15.31 -4.66
N SER A 446 -6.64 -15.35 -3.69
CA SER A 446 -7.47 -16.52 -3.41
C SER A 446 -8.33 -16.91 -4.61
N THR A 447 -8.95 -15.95 -5.29
CA THR A 447 -9.70 -16.18 -6.54
C THR A 447 -8.80 -16.81 -7.61
N GLY A 448 -7.57 -16.32 -7.76
CA GLY A 448 -6.59 -16.89 -8.68
C GLY A 448 -6.16 -18.31 -8.32
N VAL A 449 -5.92 -18.60 -7.04
CA VAL A 449 -5.60 -19.95 -6.55
C VAL A 449 -6.76 -20.90 -6.80
N LEU A 450 -8.00 -20.50 -6.53
CA LEU A 450 -9.19 -21.31 -6.80
C LEU A 450 -9.36 -21.58 -8.30
N ALA A 451 -9.21 -20.58 -9.17
CA ALA A 451 -9.27 -20.77 -10.61
C ALA A 451 -8.19 -21.72 -11.12
N ALA A 452 -6.98 -21.64 -10.58
CA ALA A 452 -5.88 -22.55 -10.92
C ALA A 452 -6.08 -23.96 -10.36
N SER A 453 -6.73 -24.11 -9.20
CA SER A 453 -6.94 -25.41 -8.53
C SER A 453 -7.68 -26.42 -9.41
N VAL A 454 -8.54 -25.96 -10.29
CA VAL A 454 -9.27 -26.80 -11.27
C VAL A 454 -8.30 -27.59 -12.18
N PHE A 455 -7.15 -26.98 -12.49
CA PHE A 455 -6.09 -27.63 -13.27
C PHE A 455 -5.21 -28.55 -12.40
N LEU A 456 -5.09 -28.22 -11.10
CA LEU A 456 -4.26 -28.93 -10.14
C LEU A 456 -4.91 -30.20 -9.59
N LEU A 457 -6.25 -30.20 -9.45
CA LEU A 457 -7.03 -31.31 -8.89
C LEU A 457 -7.44 -32.36 -9.94
N GLY A 458 -6.93 -32.22 -11.17
CA GLY A 458 -7.08 -33.27 -12.18
C GLY A 458 -8.45 -33.33 -12.89
N ALA A 459 -9.24 -32.26 -12.83
CA ALA A 459 -10.47 -32.16 -13.61
C ALA A 459 -10.20 -32.45 -15.10
N ARG A 460 -11.02 -33.31 -15.72
CA ARG A 460 -10.80 -33.76 -17.12
C ARG A 460 -11.49 -32.86 -18.14
N GLY A 461 -10.78 -32.50 -19.22
CA GLY A 461 -11.36 -31.99 -20.48
C GLY A 461 -12.11 -30.64 -20.37
N ARG A 462 -13.29 -30.59 -21.00
CA ARG A 462 -14.16 -29.39 -21.15
C ARG A 462 -14.66 -28.77 -19.84
N HIS A 463 -14.65 -29.51 -18.74
CA HIS A 463 -15.15 -29.02 -17.44
C HIS A 463 -14.25 -27.94 -16.81
N LYS A 464 -12.95 -27.90 -17.13
CA LYS A 464 -12.01 -26.89 -16.60
C LYS A 464 -12.44 -25.47 -16.91
N GLY A 465 -12.74 -25.21 -18.19
CA GLY A 465 -13.20 -23.89 -18.64
C GLY A 465 -14.52 -23.49 -18.01
N LYS A 466 -15.46 -24.43 -17.84
CA LYS A 466 -16.76 -24.15 -17.19
C LYS A 466 -16.60 -23.70 -15.74
N VAL A 467 -15.76 -24.38 -14.95
CA VAL A 467 -15.54 -24.01 -13.53
C VAL A 467 -14.86 -22.65 -13.41
N VAL A 468 -13.86 -22.37 -14.24
CA VAL A 468 -13.24 -21.04 -14.28
C VAL A 468 -14.26 -19.96 -14.65
N ALA A 469 -15.11 -20.22 -15.65
CA ALA A 469 -16.18 -19.31 -16.05
C ALA A 469 -17.18 -19.07 -14.91
N VAL A 470 -17.53 -20.10 -14.12
CA VAL A 470 -18.37 -19.96 -12.92
C VAL A 470 -17.70 -19.07 -11.88
N ILE A 471 -16.40 -19.27 -11.59
CA ILE A 471 -15.66 -18.42 -10.62
C ILE A 471 -15.67 -16.95 -11.08
N LEU A 472 -15.40 -16.69 -12.36
CA LEU A 472 -15.42 -15.34 -12.91
C LEU A 472 -16.85 -14.75 -12.90
N ALA A 473 -17.87 -15.53 -13.23
CA ALA A 473 -19.26 -15.11 -13.13
C ALA A 473 -19.69 -14.76 -11.70
N LEU A 474 -19.20 -15.51 -10.70
CA LEU A 474 -19.41 -15.18 -9.28
C LEU A 474 -18.75 -13.84 -8.92
N VAL A 475 -17.53 -13.56 -9.41
CA VAL A 475 -16.87 -12.25 -9.19
C VAL A 475 -17.71 -11.13 -9.84
N VAL A 476 -18.12 -11.31 -11.11
CA VAL A 476 -18.94 -10.33 -11.83
C VAL A 476 -20.27 -10.09 -11.13
N GLY A 477 -20.99 -11.15 -10.76
CA GLY A 477 -22.26 -11.04 -10.03
C GLY A 477 -22.11 -10.37 -8.66
N SER A 478 -21.02 -10.69 -7.93
CA SER A 478 -20.69 -10.06 -6.67
C SER A 478 -20.45 -8.56 -6.84
N TYR A 479 -19.62 -8.16 -7.81
CA TYR A 479 -19.33 -6.74 -8.07
C TYR A 479 -20.54 -5.99 -8.64
N ALA A 480 -21.35 -6.65 -9.46
CA ALA A 480 -22.63 -6.08 -9.87
C ALA A 480 -23.55 -5.81 -8.68
N SER A 481 -23.55 -6.68 -7.65
CA SER A 481 -24.30 -6.44 -6.41
C SER A 481 -23.77 -5.25 -5.63
N VAL A 482 -22.46 -5.01 -5.63
CA VAL A 482 -21.83 -3.83 -5.00
C VAL A 482 -22.20 -2.56 -5.77
N TRP A 483 -22.11 -2.58 -7.12
CA TRP A 483 -22.51 -1.43 -7.95
C TRP A 483 -23.99 -1.09 -7.79
N LYS A 484 -24.87 -2.09 -7.73
CA LYS A 484 -26.31 -1.87 -7.51
C LYS A 484 -26.61 -1.25 -6.15
N ALA A 485 -25.85 -1.61 -5.12
CA ALA A 485 -26.02 -1.12 -3.74
C ALA A 485 -25.26 0.17 -3.43
N GLU A 486 -24.55 0.70 -4.41
CA GLU A 486 -23.50 1.72 -4.28
C GLU A 486 -22.24 1.20 -3.57
N PRO A 487 -21.03 1.37 -4.18
CA PRO A 487 -19.78 1.01 -3.52
C PRO A 487 -19.64 1.70 -2.16
N GLN A 488 -19.33 0.94 -1.12
CA GLN A 488 -19.31 1.47 0.26
C GLN A 488 -18.32 2.64 0.45
N CYS A 489 -17.19 2.66 -0.28
CA CYS A 489 -16.25 3.78 -0.23
C CYS A 489 -16.85 5.05 -0.86
N LEU A 490 -17.60 4.92 -1.95
CA LEU A 490 -18.31 6.06 -2.56
C LEU A 490 -19.45 6.55 -1.67
N ALA A 491 -20.24 5.63 -1.12
CA ALA A 491 -21.31 5.95 -0.19
C ALA A 491 -20.80 6.67 1.08
N GLU A 492 -19.66 6.21 1.63
CA GLU A 492 -19.00 6.88 2.76
C GLU A 492 -18.50 8.27 2.38
N ALA A 493 -17.89 8.42 1.21
CA ALA A 493 -17.40 9.70 0.70
C ALA A 493 -18.54 10.71 0.50
N ARG A 494 -19.66 10.29 -0.09
CA ARG A 494 -20.85 11.14 -0.28
C ARG A 494 -21.45 11.61 1.03
N ARG A 495 -21.55 10.73 2.04
CA ARG A 495 -22.00 11.13 3.37
C ARG A 495 -21.04 12.14 4.00
N ASN A 496 -19.75 11.92 3.88
CA ASN A 496 -18.72 12.83 4.34
C ASN A 496 -18.85 14.22 3.69
N TRP A 497 -19.13 14.25 2.39
CA TRP A 497 -19.39 15.48 1.64
C TRP A 497 -20.65 16.21 2.10
N VAL A 498 -21.77 15.51 2.21
CA VAL A 498 -23.05 16.11 2.63
C VAL A 498 -22.95 16.76 4.01
N MET A 499 -22.20 16.17 4.93
CA MET A 499 -22.01 16.71 6.28
C MET A 499 -21.13 17.96 6.34
N ARG A 500 -20.40 18.28 5.28
CA ARG A 500 -19.35 19.31 5.30
C ARG A 500 -19.56 20.41 4.25
N ASN A 501 -20.01 20.02 3.07
CA ASN A 501 -20.03 20.90 1.91
C ASN A 501 -21.01 22.08 2.01
N PRO A 502 -22.20 21.99 2.62
CA PRO A 502 -23.12 23.14 2.67
C PRO A 502 -22.47 24.38 3.30
N LEU A 503 -21.82 24.24 4.45
CA LEU A 503 -21.10 25.33 5.11
C LEU A 503 -19.89 25.79 4.30
N ASN A 504 -19.01 24.84 3.89
CA ASN A 504 -17.81 25.17 3.14
C ASN A 504 -18.13 25.92 1.83
N SER A 505 -19.14 25.49 1.10
CA SER A 505 -19.56 26.15 -0.14
C SER A 505 -20.18 27.53 0.10
N ALA A 506 -20.87 27.73 1.22
CA ALA A 506 -21.41 29.04 1.57
C ALA A 506 -20.30 30.03 1.93
N VAL A 507 -19.32 29.60 2.76
CA VAL A 507 -18.15 30.40 3.10
C VAL A 507 -17.31 30.72 1.86
N GLN A 508 -17.02 29.72 1.02
CA GLN A 508 -16.28 29.89 -0.24
C GLN A 508 -16.90 30.97 -1.14
N ARG A 509 -18.24 30.99 -1.29
CA ARG A 509 -18.92 32.02 -2.11
C ARG A 509 -18.69 33.43 -1.60
N VAL A 510 -18.59 33.63 -0.30
CA VAL A 510 -18.26 34.92 0.30
C VAL A 510 -16.80 35.27 0.03
N LEU A 511 -15.89 34.35 0.30
CA LEU A 511 -14.44 34.54 0.12
C LEU A 511 -14.08 34.88 -1.33
N ALA A 512 -14.75 34.24 -2.30
CA ALA A 512 -14.53 34.49 -3.73
C ALA A 512 -14.88 35.94 -4.16
N ARG A 513 -15.63 36.70 -3.34
CA ARG A 513 -15.99 38.11 -3.59
C ARG A 513 -15.03 39.09 -2.92
N LEU A 514 -14.18 38.62 -2.00
CA LEU A 514 -13.20 39.47 -1.33
C LEU A 514 -11.99 39.77 -2.25
N PRO A 515 -11.24 40.85 -1.96
CA PRO A 515 -10.07 41.18 -2.77
C PRO A 515 -9.05 40.05 -2.84
N ARG A 516 -8.53 39.74 -4.03
CA ARG A 516 -7.69 38.55 -4.29
C ARG A 516 -6.39 38.50 -3.50
N ASN A 517 -5.86 39.66 -3.07
CA ASN A 517 -4.58 39.75 -2.35
C ASN A 517 -4.78 39.88 -0.83
N SER A 518 -5.98 39.61 -0.33
CA SER A 518 -6.27 39.69 1.10
C SER A 518 -5.56 38.61 1.89
N ARG A 519 -5.19 38.94 3.12
CA ARG A 519 -4.69 37.97 4.10
C ARG A 519 -5.82 37.57 5.05
N PHE A 520 -5.83 36.30 5.41
CA PHE A 520 -6.89 35.69 6.21
C PHE A 520 -6.32 35.10 7.49
N LEU A 521 -7.07 35.15 8.59
CA LEU A 521 -6.86 34.36 9.80
C LEU A 521 -7.94 33.31 9.86
N MET A 522 -7.55 32.03 9.93
CA MET A 522 -8.51 30.92 9.93
C MET A 522 -7.89 29.66 10.53
N ASP A 523 -8.66 28.91 11.32
CA ASP A 523 -8.31 27.52 11.66
C ASP A 523 -8.60 26.62 10.45
N ILE A 524 -7.55 26.02 9.89
CA ILE A 524 -7.67 25.19 8.69
C ILE A 524 -7.77 23.70 8.99
N SER A 525 -7.78 23.28 10.25
CA SER A 525 -7.74 21.84 10.62
C SER A 525 -8.90 21.04 10.02
N GLU A 526 -10.11 21.60 10.04
CA GLU A 526 -11.32 20.91 9.56
C GLU A 526 -11.91 21.53 8.28
N HIS A 527 -11.58 22.79 7.98
CA HIS A 527 -12.19 23.57 6.92
C HIS A 527 -11.23 24.02 5.80
N VAL A 528 -10.03 23.41 5.70
CA VAL A 528 -9.04 23.79 4.68
C VAL A 528 -9.57 23.75 3.23
N GLY A 529 -10.55 22.92 2.94
CA GLY A 529 -11.22 22.83 1.65
C GLY A 529 -11.94 24.13 1.23
N VAL A 530 -12.25 25.03 2.15
CA VAL A 530 -12.82 26.35 1.86
C VAL A 530 -11.83 27.20 1.05
N MET A 531 -10.56 27.23 1.47
CA MET A 531 -9.51 27.98 0.79
C MET A 531 -9.18 27.39 -0.58
N GLU A 532 -9.08 26.06 -0.65
CA GLU A 532 -8.89 25.32 -1.89
C GLU A 532 -9.98 25.63 -2.92
N GLN A 533 -11.24 25.51 -2.52
CA GLN A 533 -12.39 25.76 -3.39
C GLN A 533 -12.51 27.24 -3.79
N ALA A 534 -12.15 28.17 -2.89
CA ALA A 534 -12.13 29.61 -3.19
C ALA A 534 -10.95 30.02 -4.08
N GLY A 535 -9.96 29.14 -4.26
CA GLY A 535 -8.74 29.43 -5.02
C GLY A 535 -7.78 30.38 -4.32
N ILE A 536 -7.88 30.47 -2.99
CA ILE A 536 -7.04 31.33 -2.15
C ILE A 536 -5.75 30.58 -1.85
N PRO A 537 -4.56 31.10 -2.27
CA PRO A 537 -3.28 30.50 -1.95
C PRO A 537 -3.08 30.36 -0.43
N LEU A 538 -2.61 29.21 0.04
CA LEU A 538 -2.46 28.96 1.47
C LEU A 538 -1.41 29.86 2.15
N ARG A 539 -0.48 30.45 1.39
CA ARG A 539 0.45 31.50 1.87
C ARG A 539 -0.23 32.81 2.27
N GLN A 540 -1.51 33.01 1.90
CA GLN A 540 -2.29 34.15 2.32
C GLN A 540 -3.05 33.90 3.62
N VAL A 541 -2.96 32.70 4.20
CA VAL A 541 -3.72 32.28 5.35
C VAL A 541 -2.80 32.10 6.56
N VAL A 542 -2.91 32.97 7.54
CA VAL A 542 -2.34 32.75 8.87
C VAL A 542 -3.23 31.70 9.57
N ASN A 543 -2.67 30.58 9.92
CA ASN A 543 -3.41 29.43 10.40
C ASN A 543 -2.67 28.68 11.51
N ASN A 544 -3.38 27.81 12.22
CA ASN A 544 -2.88 26.99 13.32
C ASN A 544 -1.83 25.94 12.90
N GLU A 545 -1.74 25.63 11.61
CA GLU A 545 -0.78 24.70 11.03
C GLU A 545 0.51 25.39 10.55
N ASN A 546 0.66 26.71 10.75
CA ASN A 546 1.93 27.38 10.54
C ASN A 546 2.98 26.71 11.44
N HIS A 547 4.07 26.26 10.82
CA HIS A 547 5.10 25.53 11.53
C HIS A 547 5.72 26.37 12.64
N ARG A 548 5.82 25.76 13.83
CA ARG A 548 6.54 26.30 14.98
C ARG A 548 7.83 25.53 15.17
N VAL A 549 8.93 26.22 15.37
CA VAL A 549 10.26 25.62 15.59
C VAL A 549 10.25 24.71 16.83
N TRP A 550 9.43 25.05 17.83
CA TRP A 550 9.32 24.31 19.08
C TRP A 550 7.87 24.04 19.41
N LYS A 551 7.58 22.82 19.82
CA LYS A 551 6.27 22.47 20.31
C LYS A 551 6.06 23.04 21.72
N ARG A 552 5.57 24.29 21.76
CA ARG A 552 4.93 24.82 22.96
C ARG A 552 3.43 24.89 22.68
N PRO A 553 2.56 24.57 23.65
CA PRO A 553 1.12 24.74 23.51
C PRO A 553 0.72 26.17 23.10
N SER A 554 1.51 27.14 23.54
CA SER A 554 1.43 28.53 23.10
C SER A 554 2.85 29.06 22.87
N ASP A 555 3.05 29.70 21.72
CA ASP A 555 4.22 30.50 21.41
C ASP A 555 3.76 31.96 21.26
N PRO A 556 3.82 32.76 22.31
CA PRO A 556 3.31 34.15 22.29
C PRO A 556 3.95 35.00 21.17
N GLU A 557 5.13 34.61 20.70
CA GLU A 557 5.84 35.27 19.61
C GLU A 557 5.55 34.67 18.25
N GLY A 558 4.80 33.56 18.19
CA GLY A 558 4.38 32.91 16.94
C GLY A 558 3.44 33.80 16.14
N LEU A 559 3.48 33.69 14.80
CA LEU A 559 2.62 34.47 13.92
C LEU A 559 1.13 34.21 14.18
N TRP A 560 0.78 32.95 14.45
CA TRP A 560 -0.59 32.54 14.76
C TRP A 560 -1.11 33.23 16.04
N GLU A 561 -0.34 33.16 17.13
CA GLU A 561 -0.72 33.74 18.41
C GLU A 561 -0.79 35.26 18.35
N ARG A 562 0.16 35.90 17.66
CA ARG A 562 0.12 37.36 17.45
C ARG A 562 -1.08 37.79 16.61
N ALA A 563 -1.44 37.00 15.58
CA ALA A 563 -2.60 37.28 14.75
C ALA A 563 -3.92 37.06 15.49
N LEU A 564 -3.99 36.09 16.42
CA LEU A 564 -5.13 35.93 17.31
C LEU A 564 -5.27 37.10 18.31
N ALA A 565 -4.13 37.58 18.86
CA ALA A 565 -4.14 38.67 19.82
C ALA A 565 -4.49 40.04 19.22
N ASP A 566 -4.01 40.30 18.00
CA ASP A 566 -4.22 41.58 17.29
C ASP A 566 -4.45 41.32 15.78
N PRO A 567 -5.62 40.81 15.37
CA PRO A 567 -5.91 40.49 13.97
C PRO A 567 -5.68 41.65 12.99
N PRO A 568 -6.10 42.91 13.28
CA PRO A 568 -5.96 44.03 12.36
C PRO A 568 -4.51 44.32 11.93
N ARG A 569 -3.54 43.94 12.73
CA ARG A 569 -2.13 44.14 12.40
C ARG A 569 -1.60 43.14 11.37
N TYR A 570 -2.18 41.94 11.30
CA TYR A 570 -1.60 40.83 10.53
C TYR A 570 -2.43 40.39 9.34
N VAL A 571 -3.77 40.58 9.39
CA VAL A 571 -4.71 40.07 8.37
C VAL A 571 -5.76 41.14 8.00
N ASP A 572 -6.40 40.93 6.87
CA ASP A 572 -7.48 41.78 6.39
C ASP A 572 -8.87 41.22 6.81
N PHE A 573 -8.98 39.89 6.89
CA PHE A 573 -10.21 39.20 7.26
C PHE A 573 -9.95 38.10 8.26
N VAL A 574 -10.92 37.86 9.13
CA VAL A 574 -10.93 36.76 10.11
C VAL A 574 -12.12 35.86 9.82
N ILE A 575 -11.88 34.55 9.78
CA ILE A 575 -12.92 33.54 9.59
C ILE A 575 -12.91 32.65 10.82
N ALA A 576 -14.02 32.68 11.57
CA ALA A 576 -14.23 31.91 12.77
C ALA A 576 -15.38 30.92 12.56
N PHE A 577 -15.17 29.66 12.94
CA PHE A 577 -16.24 28.67 13.01
C PHE A 577 -16.57 28.41 14.49
N ASP A 578 -17.82 28.22 14.82
CA ASP A 578 -18.25 28.02 16.23
C ASP A 578 -17.40 26.96 16.92
N GLY A 579 -16.73 27.37 17.99
CA GLY A 579 -15.90 26.50 18.83
C GLY A 579 -14.50 26.17 18.27
N ASP A 580 -14.09 26.74 17.12
CA ASP A 580 -12.74 26.59 16.62
C ASP A 580 -11.72 27.46 17.40
N ALA A 581 -10.44 27.33 17.08
CA ALA A 581 -9.37 28.07 17.76
C ALA A 581 -9.40 29.57 17.48
N VAL A 582 -10.03 30.03 16.39
CA VAL A 582 -10.22 31.45 16.08
C VAL A 582 -11.39 32.01 16.89
N ASP A 583 -12.52 31.30 16.94
CA ASP A 583 -13.70 31.70 17.72
C ASP A 583 -13.37 31.82 19.23
N GLN A 584 -12.57 30.88 19.75
CA GLN A 584 -12.23 30.85 21.17
C GLN A 584 -11.07 31.78 21.56
N GLY A 585 -10.15 32.05 20.64
CA GLY A 585 -8.86 32.67 20.96
C GLY A 585 -8.59 34.03 20.31
N ALA A 586 -9.34 34.42 19.26
CA ALA A 586 -9.08 35.67 18.58
C ALA A 586 -9.74 36.86 19.29
N ASN A 587 -9.02 37.98 19.31
CA ASN A 587 -9.59 39.25 19.78
C ASN A 587 -10.52 39.83 18.70
N LEU A 588 -11.79 39.50 18.77
CA LEU A 588 -12.83 39.92 17.82
C LEU A 588 -13.49 41.26 18.17
N THR A 589 -13.17 41.86 19.31
CA THR A 589 -13.91 42.99 19.92
C THR A 589 -13.97 44.25 19.06
N ASN A 590 -12.91 44.49 18.27
CA ASN A 590 -12.78 45.68 17.41
C ASN A 590 -12.91 45.37 15.93
N LEU A 591 -13.44 44.20 15.57
CA LEU A 591 -13.64 43.80 14.19
C LEU A 591 -15.08 44.11 13.74
N THR A 592 -15.22 44.37 12.45
CA THR A 592 -16.56 44.54 11.86
C THR A 592 -17.01 43.18 11.30
N GLU A 593 -18.08 42.64 11.88
CA GLU A 593 -18.71 41.44 11.32
C GLU A 593 -19.34 41.77 9.98
N LEU A 594 -18.90 41.03 8.94
CA LEU A 594 -19.44 41.20 7.58
C LEU A 594 -20.64 40.32 7.33
N ILE A 595 -20.59 39.09 7.82
CA ILE A 595 -21.66 38.10 7.60
C ILE A 595 -21.51 36.95 8.59
N GLU A 596 -22.63 36.44 9.07
CA GLU A 596 -22.79 35.15 9.72
C GLU A 596 -23.46 34.16 8.77
N ILE A 597 -22.92 32.95 8.68
CA ILE A 597 -23.30 31.90 7.74
C ILE A 597 -23.82 30.71 8.53
N HIS A 598 -25.03 30.29 8.25
CA HIS A 598 -25.69 29.15 8.87
C HIS A 598 -25.84 28.01 7.87
N ALA A 599 -25.55 26.77 8.30
CA ALA A 599 -25.84 25.55 7.56
C ALA A 599 -26.47 24.53 8.52
N THR A 600 -27.58 23.95 8.14
CA THR A 600 -28.34 23.03 8.99
C THR A 600 -27.49 21.88 9.47
N GLY A 601 -27.41 21.69 10.79
CA GLY A 601 -26.65 20.61 11.42
C GLY A 601 -25.12 20.78 11.39
N GLN A 602 -24.62 21.98 11.05
CA GLN A 602 -23.21 22.34 11.04
C GLN A 602 -22.98 23.55 11.97
N PRO A 603 -21.73 23.78 12.44
CA PRO A 603 -21.38 24.99 13.18
C PRO A 603 -21.64 26.23 12.29
N HIS A 604 -21.82 27.39 12.91
CA HIS A 604 -21.90 28.65 12.18
C HIS A 604 -20.49 29.11 11.80
N ALA A 605 -20.40 29.88 10.72
CA ALA A 605 -19.16 30.57 10.35
C ALA A 605 -19.40 32.07 10.33
N ARG A 606 -18.49 32.84 10.94
CA ARG A 606 -18.53 34.30 10.94
C ARG A 606 -17.29 34.84 10.22
N ILE A 607 -17.51 35.83 9.38
CA ILE A 607 -16.43 36.50 8.66
C ILE A 607 -16.40 37.95 9.08
N TYR A 608 -15.22 38.37 9.56
CA TYR A 608 -14.97 39.74 10.04
C TYR A 608 -14.00 40.46 9.13
N ALA A 609 -14.21 41.77 8.90
CA ALA A 609 -13.17 42.67 8.42
C ALA A 609 -12.28 43.08 9.60
N ALA A 610 -10.99 42.81 9.50
CA ALA A 610 -10.00 43.17 10.52
C ALA A 610 -9.41 44.58 10.27
N ARG A 611 -9.35 45.01 9.00
CA ARG A 611 -8.97 46.38 8.63
C ARG A 611 -10.14 47.05 7.95
N SER A 612 -10.34 48.34 8.23
CA SER A 612 -11.26 49.16 7.42
C SER A 612 -10.83 49.03 5.97
N ALA A 613 -11.70 48.54 5.09
CA ALA A 613 -11.41 48.49 3.66
C ALA A 613 -10.90 49.86 3.23
N PRO A 614 -9.75 49.94 2.50
CA PRO A 614 -9.33 51.21 1.92
C PRO A 614 -10.51 51.70 1.10
N ASN A 615 -11.00 52.93 1.43
CA ASN A 615 -12.10 53.54 0.74
C ASN A 615 -11.92 53.36 -0.77
N GLN A 616 -12.77 52.53 -1.38
CA GLN A 616 -12.97 52.57 -2.82
C GLN A 616 -13.68 53.88 -3.15
N SER A 617 -12.90 54.98 -3.12
CA SER A 617 -13.35 56.21 -3.73
C SER A 617 -13.37 55.96 -5.23
N ARG A 618 -14.59 55.72 -5.71
CA ARG A 618 -15.18 55.94 -7.06
C ARG A 618 -14.29 55.75 -8.28
#